data_430bf6850bbf65060f4c0190dff21ffc
#
_entry.id   430bf6850bbf65060f4c0190dff21ffc
#
_cell.length_a   1.000
_cell.length_b   1.000
_cell.length_c   1.000
_cell.angle_alpha   90.00
_cell.angle_beta   90.00
_cell.angle_gamma   90.00
#
_symmetry.space_group_name_H-M   'P 1'
#
loop_
_entity.id
_entity.type
_entity.pdbx_description
1 polymer ?
#
loop_
_entity_poly.entity_id
_entity_poly.type
_entity_poly.pdbx_seq_one_letter_code
_entity_poly.pdbx_strand_id
1 'polypeptide(L)'
;KNLQKYLMILGTIMLSIGISACSKQPDFMQILRQSSLDAYYHGEYKDYANLLELSEKDAKKEIEEDFNESIQKQFDDSDNITDKGIADYTEKLTEVKKLAKYKVQDVKEEDGVYTVSVQVEPSNVFQTLQQ
;
A
#
# COMPACT_ATOMS: atom_id res chain seq x y z
N LYS A 1 3.86 -14.93 -16.37
CA LYS A 1 5.17 -15.24 -15.73
C LYS A 1 5.83 -14.05 -15.04
N ASN A 2 5.53 -12.82 -15.48
CA ASN A 2 6.09 -11.62 -14.84
C ASN A 2 5.21 -11.10 -13.67
N LEU A 3 3.95 -11.54 -13.56
CA LEU A 3 3.05 -11.16 -12.48
C LEU A 3 3.50 -11.63 -11.09
N GLN A 4 4.16 -12.79 -11.01
CA GLN A 4 4.72 -13.29 -9.76
C GLN A 4 5.85 -12.40 -9.21
N LYS A 5 6.64 -11.78 -10.09
CA LYS A 5 7.69 -10.83 -9.70
C LYS A 5 7.10 -9.51 -9.18
N TYR A 6 6.01 -9.04 -9.77
CA TYR A 6 5.35 -7.81 -9.33
C TYR A 6 4.62 -7.96 -8.00
N LEU A 7 4.12 -9.15 -7.69
CA LEU A 7 3.50 -9.44 -6.39
C LEU A 7 4.51 -9.58 -5.26
N MET A 8 5.74 -10.05 -5.55
CA MET A 8 6.82 -10.04 -4.57
C MET A 8 7.33 -8.62 -4.27
N ILE A 9 7.25 -7.70 -5.24
CA ILE A 9 7.63 -6.29 -5.07
C ILE A 9 6.62 -5.55 -4.19
N LEU A 10 5.33 -5.93 -4.23
CA LEU A 10 4.31 -5.43 -3.28
C LEU A 10 4.58 -5.88 -1.82
N GLY A 11 5.39 -6.93 -1.62
CA GLY A 11 5.80 -7.40 -0.30
C GLY A 11 6.87 -6.56 0.39
N THR A 12 7.56 -5.68 -0.35
CA THR A 12 8.66 -4.87 0.19
C THR A 12 8.40 -3.38 -0.01
N ILE A 13 7.29 -2.88 0.48
CA ILE A 13 7.12 -1.43 0.61
C ILE A 13 7.93 -0.96 1.82
N MET A 14 9.20 -0.63 1.59
CA MET A 14 9.98 0.15 2.52
C MET A 14 9.55 1.61 2.40
N LEU A 15 8.52 2.01 3.12
CA LEU A 15 8.20 3.41 3.32
C LEU A 15 9.13 3.95 4.41
N SER A 16 10.22 4.57 3.98
CA SER A 16 11.03 5.40 4.85
C SER A 16 10.24 6.68 5.13
N ILE A 17 9.42 6.67 6.14
CA ILE A 17 8.81 7.90 6.63
C ILE A 17 9.87 8.60 7.47
N GLY A 18 10.57 9.55 6.87
CA GLY A 18 11.45 10.46 7.58
C GLY A 18 10.61 11.39 8.46
N ILE A 19 10.26 10.93 9.65
CA ILE A 19 9.62 11.79 10.65
C ILE A 19 10.72 12.27 11.58
N SER A 20 11.13 13.52 11.40
CA SER A 20 11.93 14.23 12.39
C SER A 20 11.04 14.53 13.60
N ALA A 21 10.92 13.60 14.53
CA ALA A 21 10.20 13.85 15.76
C ALA A 21 10.91 13.19 16.93
N CYS A 22 11.42 14.00 17.80
CA CYS A 22 12.13 13.63 19.02
C CYS A 22 11.28 12.85 20.05
N SER A 23 10.05 12.40 19.74
CA SER A 23 9.15 11.82 20.75
C SER A 23 8.17 10.76 20.27
N LYS A 24 8.25 10.30 19.03
CA LYS A 24 7.31 9.29 18.56
C LYS A 24 7.81 7.89 18.93
N GLN A 25 7.09 7.26 19.84
CA GLN A 25 7.40 5.92 20.33
C GLN A 25 7.23 4.86 19.24
N PRO A 26 7.93 3.72 19.33
CA PRO A 26 7.78 2.59 18.41
C PRO A 26 6.32 2.15 18.21
N ASP A 27 5.49 2.22 19.26
CA ASP A 27 4.06 1.88 19.21
C ASP A 27 3.28 2.78 18.25
N PHE A 28 3.58 4.08 18.22
CA PHE A 28 2.96 5.01 17.29
C PHE A 28 3.30 4.64 15.83
N MET A 29 4.54 4.29 15.56
CA MET A 29 4.97 3.88 14.22
C MET A 29 4.31 2.57 13.79
N GLN A 30 4.10 1.63 14.71
CA GLN A 30 3.37 0.40 14.44
C GLN A 30 1.91 0.68 14.08
N ILE A 31 1.23 1.54 14.85
CA ILE A 31 -0.16 1.94 14.60
C ILE A 31 -0.27 2.70 13.28
N LEU A 32 0.64 3.62 13.01
CA LEU A 32 0.66 4.38 11.77
C LEU A 32 0.84 3.45 10.55
N ARG A 33 1.73 2.47 10.65
CA ARG A 33 1.94 1.50 9.58
C ARG A 33 0.70 0.63 9.35
N GLN A 34 0.10 0.12 10.43
CA GLN A 34 -1.12 -0.68 10.32
C GLN A 34 -2.24 0.12 9.65
N SER A 35 -2.50 1.34 10.10
CA SER A 35 -3.55 2.19 9.53
C SER A 35 -3.27 2.60 8.08
N SER A 36 -2.00 2.82 7.72
CA SER A 36 -1.59 3.09 6.33
C SER A 36 -1.85 1.91 5.41
N LEU A 37 -1.57 0.69 5.86
CA LEU A 37 -1.82 -0.53 5.11
C LEU A 37 -3.33 -0.81 4.98
N ASP A 38 -4.09 -0.60 6.05
CA ASP A 38 -5.55 -0.76 6.04
C ASP A 38 -6.20 0.25 5.09
N ALA A 39 -5.72 1.49 5.07
CA ALA A 39 -6.17 2.50 4.13
C ALA A 39 -5.83 2.13 2.68
N TYR A 40 -4.60 1.72 2.43
CA TYR A 40 -4.13 1.40 1.08
C TYR A 40 -4.75 0.13 0.50
N TYR A 41 -4.78 -0.96 1.28
CA TYR A 41 -5.25 -2.25 0.79
C TYR A 41 -6.75 -2.46 0.96
N HIS A 42 -7.30 -2.08 2.10
CA HIS A 42 -8.70 -2.36 2.46
C HIS A 42 -9.64 -1.17 2.30
N GLY A 43 -9.12 0.03 2.02
CA GLY A 43 -9.92 1.24 1.91
C GLY A 43 -10.49 1.72 3.25
N GLU A 44 -9.82 1.40 4.35
CA GLU A 44 -10.20 1.81 5.71
C GLU A 44 -9.41 3.07 6.10
N TYR A 45 -9.96 4.24 5.79
CA TYR A 45 -9.24 5.52 5.90
C TYR A 45 -9.33 6.19 7.28
N LYS A 46 -10.27 5.79 8.12
CA LYS A 46 -10.60 6.50 9.36
C LYS A 46 -9.41 6.63 10.32
N ASP A 47 -8.74 5.53 10.62
CA ASP A 47 -7.64 5.54 11.58
C ASP A 47 -6.40 6.27 11.01
N TYR A 48 -6.13 6.07 9.74
CA TYR A 48 -5.09 6.80 9.03
C TYR A 48 -5.34 8.32 9.04
N ALA A 49 -6.56 8.73 8.73
CA ALA A 49 -6.97 10.14 8.75
C ALA A 49 -6.83 10.75 10.15
N ASN A 50 -7.30 10.04 11.19
CA ASN A 50 -7.20 10.51 12.56
C ASN A 50 -5.75 10.69 13.01
N LEU A 51 -4.86 9.78 12.67
CA LEU A 51 -3.44 9.86 13.05
C LEU A 51 -2.71 11.03 12.38
N LEU A 52 -3.13 11.41 11.18
CA LEU A 52 -2.54 12.49 10.41
C LEU A 52 -3.31 13.81 10.50
N GLU A 53 -4.35 13.85 11.32
CA GLU A 53 -5.22 15.03 11.48
C GLU A 53 -5.86 15.48 10.16
N LEU A 54 -6.22 14.50 9.30
CA LEU A 54 -6.89 14.72 8.02
C LEU A 54 -8.39 14.39 8.13
N SER A 55 -9.17 14.88 7.17
CA SER A 55 -10.51 14.32 6.94
C SER A 55 -10.39 12.96 6.25
N GLU A 56 -11.37 12.07 6.45
CA GLU A 56 -11.39 10.78 5.74
C GLU A 56 -11.41 10.97 4.21
N LYS A 57 -12.07 12.03 3.75
CA LYS A 57 -12.13 12.39 2.32
C LYS A 57 -10.74 12.74 1.78
N ASP A 58 -9.96 13.53 2.53
CA ASP A 58 -8.62 13.92 2.10
C ASP A 58 -7.65 12.74 2.17
N ALA A 59 -7.74 11.94 3.22
CA ALA A 59 -6.96 10.70 3.36
C ALA A 59 -7.23 9.74 2.20
N LYS A 60 -8.50 9.52 1.86
CA LYS A 60 -8.90 8.71 0.71
C LYS A 60 -8.32 9.26 -0.59
N LYS A 61 -8.47 10.55 -0.82
CA LYS A 61 -7.96 11.22 -2.02
C LYS A 61 -6.46 11.02 -2.18
N GLU A 62 -5.69 11.26 -1.12
CA GLU A 62 -4.24 11.09 -1.10
C GLU A 62 -3.83 9.64 -1.45
N ILE A 63 -4.42 8.65 -0.80
CA ILE A 63 -4.12 7.23 -1.03
C ILE A 63 -4.51 6.81 -2.47
N GLU A 64 -5.66 7.26 -2.96
CA GLU A 64 -6.11 6.91 -4.32
C GLU A 64 -5.27 7.60 -5.40
N GLU A 65 -4.86 8.85 -5.18
CA GLU A 65 -3.97 9.56 -6.11
C GLU A 65 -2.61 8.87 -6.21
N ASP A 66 -2.00 8.52 -5.08
CA ASP A 66 -0.72 7.80 -5.04
C ASP A 66 -0.82 6.43 -5.72
N PHE A 67 -1.91 5.72 -5.50
CA PHE A 67 -2.16 4.43 -6.14
C PHE A 67 -2.31 4.57 -7.67
N ASN A 68 -3.13 5.51 -8.12
CA ASN A 68 -3.34 5.76 -9.55
C ASN A 68 -2.04 6.21 -10.23
N GLU A 69 -1.27 7.07 -9.58
CA GLU A 69 0.03 7.51 -10.09
C GLU A 69 1.00 6.32 -10.22
N SER A 70 1.01 5.42 -9.24
CA SER A 70 1.86 4.23 -9.28
C SER A 70 1.49 3.29 -10.43
N ILE A 71 0.19 3.17 -10.74
CA ILE A 71 -0.28 2.40 -11.90
C ILE A 71 0.13 3.06 -13.20
N GLN A 72 -0.08 4.37 -13.34
CA GLN A 72 0.30 5.11 -14.55
C GLN A 72 1.80 4.97 -14.86
N LYS A 73 2.65 4.96 -13.84
CA LYS A 73 4.10 4.76 -13.98
C LYS A 73 4.50 3.35 -14.45
N GLN A 74 3.62 2.37 -14.33
CA GLN A 74 3.88 1.00 -14.79
C GLN A 74 3.68 0.85 -16.31
N PHE A 75 2.92 1.76 -16.92
CA PHE A 75 2.63 1.75 -18.34
C PHE A 75 3.37 2.89 -19.02
N ASP A 76 4.11 2.59 -20.08
CA ASP A 76 4.71 3.61 -20.93
C ASP A 76 3.94 3.75 -22.25
N ASP A 77 4.25 4.78 -23.01
CA ASP A 77 3.59 5.09 -24.27
C ASP A 77 3.75 3.97 -25.33
N SER A 78 4.71 3.07 -25.13
CA SER A 78 5.00 1.95 -26.05
C SER A 78 4.09 0.74 -25.84
N ASP A 79 3.40 0.68 -24.71
CA ASP A 79 2.58 -0.49 -24.33
C ASP A 79 1.28 -0.61 -25.11
N ASN A 80 0.90 0.42 -25.88
CA ASN A 80 -0.35 0.47 -26.67
C ASN A 80 -1.62 0.13 -25.84
N ILE A 81 -1.63 0.46 -24.56
CA ILE A 81 -2.76 0.23 -23.68
C ILE A 81 -3.67 1.46 -23.70
N THR A 82 -4.97 1.23 -23.91
CA THR A 82 -5.95 2.31 -23.91
C THR A 82 -6.25 2.81 -22.49
N ASP A 83 -6.74 4.05 -22.37
CA ASP A 83 -7.20 4.60 -21.08
C ASP A 83 -8.24 3.69 -20.41
N LYS A 84 -9.13 3.09 -21.22
CA LYS A 84 -10.09 2.09 -20.74
C LYS A 84 -9.39 0.86 -20.20
N GLY A 85 -8.36 0.36 -20.87
CA GLY A 85 -7.59 -0.78 -20.38
C GLY A 85 -6.90 -0.51 -19.06
N ILE A 86 -6.36 0.69 -18.88
CA ILE A 86 -5.76 1.12 -17.61
C ILE A 86 -6.83 1.20 -16.51
N ALA A 87 -8.00 1.76 -16.80
CA ALA A 87 -9.11 1.85 -15.86
C ALA A 87 -9.62 0.46 -15.43
N ASP A 88 -9.79 -0.46 -16.36
CA ASP A 88 -10.20 -1.85 -16.08
C ASP A 88 -9.15 -2.58 -15.23
N TYR A 89 -7.88 -2.39 -15.54
CA TYR A 89 -6.77 -2.94 -14.73
C TYR A 89 -6.76 -2.38 -13.30
N THR A 90 -6.95 -1.08 -13.16
CA THR A 90 -7.02 -0.39 -11.86
C THR A 90 -8.14 -0.94 -11.00
N GLU A 91 -9.33 -1.12 -11.59
CA GLU A 91 -10.48 -1.70 -10.91
C GLU A 91 -10.19 -3.12 -10.41
N LYS A 92 -9.66 -3.97 -11.27
CA LYS A 92 -9.29 -5.35 -10.91
C LYS A 92 -8.22 -5.40 -9.83
N LEU A 93 -7.20 -4.57 -9.93
CA LEU A 93 -6.14 -4.50 -8.94
C LEU A 93 -6.67 -4.01 -7.57
N THR A 94 -7.64 -3.10 -7.57
CA THR A 94 -8.31 -2.64 -6.35
C THR A 94 -9.08 -3.79 -5.67
N GLU A 95 -9.77 -4.63 -6.44
CA GLU A 95 -10.44 -5.83 -5.91
C GLU A 95 -9.43 -6.81 -5.30
N VAL A 96 -8.30 -7.03 -5.98
CA VAL A 96 -7.23 -7.91 -5.49
C VAL A 96 -6.58 -7.38 -4.22
N LYS A 97 -6.36 -6.07 -4.13
CA LYS A 97 -5.81 -5.42 -2.93
C LYS A 97 -6.64 -5.71 -1.68
N LYS A 98 -7.95 -5.72 -1.79
CA LYS A 98 -8.84 -5.99 -0.65
C LYS A 98 -8.67 -7.39 -0.07
N LEU A 99 -8.09 -8.31 -0.81
CA LEU A 99 -7.80 -9.67 -0.36
C LEU A 99 -6.45 -9.80 0.36
N ALA A 100 -5.66 -8.73 0.41
CA ALA A 100 -4.35 -8.75 1.04
C ALA A 100 -4.47 -9.01 2.55
N LYS A 101 -3.63 -9.90 3.04
CA LYS A 101 -3.48 -10.22 4.45
C LYS A 101 -2.05 -9.90 4.87
N TYR A 102 -1.91 -9.14 5.92
CA TYR A 102 -0.63 -8.69 6.42
C TYR A 102 -0.67 -8.54 7.93
N LYS A 103 0.50 -8.59 8.54
CA LYS A 103 0.70 -8.37 9.97
C LYS A 103 1.89 -7.47 10.17
N VAL A 104 1.68 -6.34 10.83
CA VAL A 104 2.77 -5.47 11.27
C VAL A 104 3.46 -6.14 12.44
N GLN A 105 4.78 -6.33 12.33
CA GLN A 105 5.59 -7.00 13.34
C GLN A 105 6.45 -5.99 14.10
N ASP A 106 7.74 -6.00 13.86
CA ASP A 106 8.70 -5.24 14.63
C ASP A 106 8.93 -3.84 14.05
N VAL A 107 9.15 -2.87 14.95
CA VAL A 107 9.62 -1.54 14.61
C VAL A 107 11.04 -1.40 15.14
N LYS A 108 11.97 -1.03 14.26
CA LYS A 108 13.36 -0.74 14.59
C LYS A 108 13.65 0.72 14.30
N GLU A 109 14.39 1.35 15.20
CA GLU A 109 14.90 2.70 15.00
C GLU A 109 16.42 2.63 14.88
N GLU A 110 16.97 3.27 13.86
CA GLU A 110 18.39 3.42 13.64
C GLU A 110 18.65 4.81 13.04
N ASP A 111 19.43 5.62 13.74
CA ASP A 111 19.77 7.00 13.34
C ASP A 111 18.56 7.90 13.00
N GLY A 112 17.48 7.79 13.75
CA GLY A 112 16.24 8.56 13.53
C GLY A 112 15.37 8.01 12.37
N VAL A 113 15.75 6.88 11.78
CA VAL A 113 14.98 6.19 10.76
C VAL A 113 14.25 5.00 11.37
N TYR A 114 12.94 4.96 11.18
CA TYR A 114 12.12 3.84 11.64
C TYR A 114 11.92 2.84 10.50
N THR A 115 12.28 1.58 10.75
CA THR A 115 11.99 0.47 9.84
C THR A 115 10.90 -0.40 10.45
N VAL A 116 9.82 -0.58 9.72
CA VAL A 116 8.69 -1.41 10.15
C VAL A 116 8.66 -2.70 9.33
N SER A 117 8.74 -3.83 10.01
CA SER A 117 8.63 -5.15 9.37
C SER A 117 7.17 -5.53 9.21
N VAL A 118 6.77 -5.92 8.01
CA VAL A 118 5.42 -6.36 7.70
C VAL A 118 5.50 -7.75 7.08
N GLN A 119 4.79 -8.69 7.69
CA GLN A 119 4.59 -10.02 7.11
C GLN A 119 3.36 -9.98 6.21
N VAL A 120 3.52 -10.37 4.95
CA VAL A 120 2.44 -10.45 3.98
C VAL A 120 2.19 -11.91 3.64
N GLU A 121 0.93 -12.36 3.76
CA GLU A 121 0.54 -13.69 3.31
C GLU A 121 0.37 -13.71 1.78
N PRO A 122 0.89 -14.73 1.10
CA PRO A 122 0.64 -14.90 -0.33
C PRO A 122 -0.86 -15.03 -0.60
N SER A 123 -1.37 -14.28 -1.58
CA SER A 123 -2.77 -14.43 -1.97
C SER A 123 -2.94 -15.58 -2.96
N ASN A 124 -4.01 -16.36 -2.81
CA ASN A 124 -4.38 -17.43 -3.74
C ASN A 124 -5.15 -16.92 -4.96
N VAL A 125 -5.12 -15.61 -5.21
CA VAL A 125 -5.89 -14.97 -6.30
C VAL A 125 -5.61 -15.60 -7.65
N PHE A 126 -4.38 -16.04 -7.90
CA PHE A 126 -4.03 -16.68 -9.19
C PHE A 126 -4.59 -18.09 -9.35
N GLN A 127 -4.79 -18.84 -8.28
CA GLN A 127 -5.47 -20.13 -8.36
C GLN A 127 -6.96 -19.96 -8.70
N THR A 128 -7.57 -18.88 -8.25
CA THR A 128 -8.98 -18.57 -8.53
C THR A 128 -9.16 -18.06 -9.96
N LEU A 129 -8.19 -17.36 -10.54
CA LEU A 129 -8.25 -16.83 -11.90
C LEU A 129 -7.97 -17.89 -12.98
N GLN A 130 -7.45 -19.06 -12.61
CA GLN A 130 -7.21 -20.19 -13.52
C GLN A 130 -8.39 -21.16 -13.63
N GLN A 131 -9.40 -20.95 -12.85
CA GLN A 131 -10.67 -21.70 -12.91
C GLN A 131 -11.71 -20.93 -13.76
#